data_76e00b9768c94d21c8d3357c5b5cb126
#
_entry.id   76e00b9768c94d21c8d3357c5b5cb126
#
_cell.length_a   1.000
_cell.length_b   1.000
_cell.length_c   1.000
_cell.angle_alpha   90.00
_cell.angle_beta   90.00
_cell.angle_gamma   90.00
#
_symmetry.space_group_name_H-M   'P 1'
#
loop_
_entity.id
_entity.type
_entity.pdbx_description
1 polymer ?
#
loop_
_entity_poly.entity_id
_entity_poly.type
_entity_poly.pdbx_seq_one_letter_code
_entity_poly.pdbx_strand_id
1 'polypeptide(L)'
;MTDTKFEPNIVAFCCNWCSYAGADLAGVSRMQYPPNARIIRVMCSGRIEPYFILRALELGADGVLVAGCHLGDCHYISGNVEAEKRMASVMEVLEKLGVGKNRMRLEWISASEGQKFAQTMKDFTEQIRKLGPNPLPKIQGKKKGDPSKIKEAMSQIIEDTGAFDCVECGKCTTVCPVAKYDTEFAPRTIVLKAMEGVVENVSTNKDVWTCVTCEQCNSMCPYKVDYSGFIRDMRNKAVEFNNVPICSQGGLMQAVMRVQANANLKQDRLSWLKPELKVADKGEVFYFTGCITYFDSIFKERQILNLTGIPRAAVKIMNKAGIVPVVSNDEVCCGHDLNWTGDEAGLRKLMKKNVDLIKASGAKKVVFSCPECLRTFNNDYQDIMGDFDFEMVHISELVDYLVQEGKLKFKKGAKKVTFQDSCRLGRHLGIYDQPRSALKAADATVVEMENTKDKALCCGVSAWATCDEISRKMQVQRLTEAKKTGAECLVTGCYKCLIHLSCALENKIQVPKEQIDIPIKDLSVVIADALE
;
A
#
# COMPACT_ATOMS: atom_id res chain seq x y z
N MET A 1 -18.15 13.71 -41.36
CA MET A 1 -17.75 12.95 -40.16
C MET A 1 -18.87 13.12 -39.16
N THR A 2 -19.66 12.09 -38.93
CA THR A 2 -20.76 12.13 -37.95
C THR A 2 -20.15 12.33 -36.58
N ASP A 3 -20.44 13.45 -35.93
CA ASP A 3 -20.16 13.71 -34.53
C ASP A 3 -20.85 12.60 -33.72
N THR A 4 -20.14 11.50 -33.43
CA THR A 4 -20.66 10.44 -32.57
C THR A 4 -20.67 11.00 -31.16
N LYS A 5 -21.85 11.46 -30.75
CA LYS A 5 -22.08 11.95 -29.39
C LYS A 5 -21.61 10.89 -28.40
N PHE A 6 -20.76 11.26 -27.44
CA PHE A 6 -20.24 10.37 -26.41
C PHE A 6 -21.39 9.69 -25.64
N GLU A 7 -21.39 8.36 -25.62
CA GLU A 7 -22.33 7.55 -24.83
C GLU A 7 -21.60 6.83 -23.70
N PRO A 8 -21.94 7.11 -22.43
CA PRO A 8 -21.28 6.53 -21.28
C PRO A 8 -21.44 5.02 -21.19
N ASN A 9 -20.39 4.33 -20.75
CA ASN A 9 -20.43 2.94 -20.31
C ASN A 9 -20.46 2.92 -18.77
N ILE A 10 -21.59 2.49 -18.19
CA ILE A 10 -21.80 2.49 -16.74
C ILE A 10 -21.84 1.06 -16.21
N VAL A 11 -21.16 0.80 -15.11
CA VAL A 11 -21.29 -0.44 -14.34
C VAL A 11 -22.09 -0.15 -13.09
N ALA A 12 -23.17 -0.90 -12.85
CA ALA A 12 -24.03 -0.76 -11.68
C ALA A 12 -23.98 -2.03 -10.82
N PHE A 13 -23.37 -1.95 -9.65
CA PHE A 13 -23.41 -3.01 -8.64
C PHE A 13 -24.68 -2.87 -7.81
N CYS A 14 -25.60 -3.83 -7.92
CA CYS A 14 -26.89 -3.80 -7.26
C CYS A 14 -27.04 -4.94 -6.25
N CYS A 15 -27.42 -4.59 -5.01
CA CYS A 15 -27.74 -5.56 -3.97
C CYS A 15 -28.91 -6.45 -4.37
N ASN A 16 -28.77 -7.76 -4.25
CA ASN A 16 -29.77 -8.77 -4.63
C ASN A 16 -31.15 -8.51 -4.01
N TRP A 17 -31.17 -8.15 -2.73
CA TRP A 17 -32.40 -8.12 -1.93
C TRP A 17 -33.24 -6.87 -2.15
N CYS A 18 -32.64 -5.75 -2.52
CA CYS A 18 -33.29 -4.46 -2.67
C CYS A 18 -33.08 -3.87 -4.05
N SER A 19 -31.92 -3.27 -4.31
CA SER A 19 -31.71 -2.46 -5.52
C SER A 19 -31.77 -3.26 -6.84
N TYR A 20 -31.37 -4.55 -6.81
CA TYR A 20 -31.57 -5.42 -7.99
C TYR A 20 -33.04 -5.73 -8.23
N ALA A 21 -33.80 -6.02 -7.16
CA ALA A 21 -35.25 -6.22 -7.27
C ALA A 21 -35.95 -4.93 -7.73
N GLY A 22 -35.51 -3.76 -7.26
CA GLY A 22 -35.98 -2.47 -7.78
C GLY A 22 -35.67 -2.26 -9.26
N ALA A 23 -34.48 -2.69 -9.73
CA ALA A 23 -34.13 -2.69 -11.13
C ALA A 23 -35.02 -3.63 -11.97
N ASP A 24 -35.28 -4.82 -11.45
CA ASP A 24 -36.19 -5.81 -12.06
C ASP A 24 -37.62 -5.26 -12.16
N LEU A 25 -38.13 -4.65 -11.08
CA LEU A 25 -39.42 -3.97 -11.08
C LEU A 25 -39.50 -2.86 -12.14
N ALA A 26 -38.45 -2.07 -12.29
CA ALA A 26 -38.41 -1.04 -13.32
C ALA A 26 -38.51 -1.65 -14.72
N GLY A 27 -37.82 -2.79 -14.98
CA GLY A 27 -37.88 -3.53 -16.24
C GLY A 27 -39.26 -4.11 -16.52
N VAL A 28 -39.82 -4.85 -15.56
CA VAL A 28 -41.17 -5.46 -15.69
C VAL A 28 -42.27 -4.41 -15.88
N SER A 29 -42.15 -3.27 -15.18
CA SER A 29 -43.08 -2.13 -15.33
C SER A 29 -42.80 -1.26 -16.56
N ARG A 30 -41.85 -1.66 -17.43
CA ARG A 30 -41.49 -0.94 -18.67
C ARG A 30 -41.09 0.53 -18.46
N MET A 31 -40.49 0.84 -17.29
CA MET A 31 -40.00 2.18 -17.02
C MET A 31 -38.79 2.47 -17.92
N GLN A 32 -38.84 3.57 -18.66
CA GLN A 32 -37.78 3.90 -19.61
C GLN A 32 -36.60 4.59 -18.89
N TYR A 33 -35.40 4.08 -19.10
CA TYR A 33 -34.12 4.71 -18.74
C TYR A 33 -33.04 4.38 -19.78
N PRO A 34 -31.92 5.14 -19.86
CA PRO A 34 -30.90 4.89 -20.85
C PRO A 34 -30.25 3.49 -20.70
N PRO A 35 -29.98 2.76 -21.83
CA PRO A 35 -29.44 1.41 -21.78
C PRO A 35 -27.91 1.38 -21.53
N ASN A 36 -27.38 2.43 -20.97
CA ASN A 36 -25.94 2.63 -20.76
C ASN A 36 -25.35 1.81 -19.60
N ALA A 37 -26.21 1.25 -18.72
CA ALA A 37 -25.76 0.55 -17.55
C ALA A 37 -25.71 -0.97 -17.72
N ARG A 38 -24.62 -1.57 -17.28
CA ARG A 38 -24.50 -3.02 -17.09
C ARG A 38 -24.66 -3.33 -15.61
N ILE A 39 -25.75 -4.02 -15.26
CA ILE A 39 -26.08 -4.36 -13.89
C ILE A 39 -25.33 -5.62 -13.50
N ILE A 40 -24.57 -5.54 -12.39
CA ILE A 40 -23.92 -6.67 -11.73
C ILE A 40 -24.63 -6.91 -10.41
N ARG A 41 -25.31 -8.06 -10.30
CA ARG A 41 -25.98 -8.48 -9.07
C ARG A 41 -24.97 -8.96 -8.05
N VAL A 42 -24.99 -8.39 -6.85
CA VAL A 42 -24.19 -8.80 -5.70
C VAL A 42 -25.10 -9.19 -4.55
N MET A 43 -24.72 -10.16 -3.73
CA MET A 43 -25.58 -10.64 -2.64
C MET A 43 -25.87 -9.55 -1.61
N CYS A 44 -24.93 -8.65 -1.34
CA CYS A 44 -25.09 -7.50 -0.46
C CYS A 44 -24.17 -6.36 -0.93
N SER A 45 -24.58 -5.10 -0.76
CA SER A 45 -23.69 -3.94 -1.02
C SER A 45 -22.42 -3.98 -0.17
N GLY A 46 -22.48 -4.54 1.03
CA GLY A 46 -21.31 -4.78 1.89
C GLY A 46 -20.26 -5.74 1.31
N ARG A 47 -20.58 -6.48 0.22
CA ARG A 47 -19.59 -7.30 -0.51
C ARG A 47 -18.78 -6.49 -1.51
N ILE A 48 -19.21 -5.28 -1.82
CA ILE A 48 -18.52 -4.45 -2.83
C ILE A 48 -17.24 -3.89 -2.21
N GLU A 49 -16.13 -4.41 -2.70
CA GLU A 49 -14.81 -3.94 -2.31
C GLU A 49 -14.44 -2.66 -3.08
N PRO A 50 -13.70 -1.74 -2.46
CA PRO A 50 -13.17 -0.55 -3.10
C PRO A 50 -12.47 -0.82 -4.45
N TYR A 51 -11.77 -1.93 -4.53
CA TYR A 51 -11.09 -2.37 -5.75
C TYR A 51 -12.05 -2.57 -6.93
N PHE A 52 -13.29 -3.01 -6.71
CA PHE A 52 -14.26 -3.24 -7.81
C PHE A 52 -14.55 -1.95 -8.57
N ILE A 53 -14.59 -0.83 -7.86
CA ILE A 53 -14.84 0.48 -8.45
C ILE A 53 -13.67 0.90 -9.34
N LEU A 54 -12.44 0.90 -8.80
CA LEU A 54 -11.26 1.24 -9.58
C LEU A 54 -11.10 0.27 -10.76
N ARG A 55 -11.33 -1.01 -10.55
CA ARG A 55 -11.19 -2.03 -11.59
C ARG A 55 -12.20 -1.84 -12.72
N ALA A 56 -13.44 -1.47 -12.42
CA ALA A 56 -14.42 -1.15 -13.44
C ALA A 56 -13.97 0.05 -14.30
N LEU A 57 -13.45 1.09 -13.65
CA LEU A 57 -12.89 2.27 -14.35
C LEU A 57 -11.64 1.91 -15.17
N GLU A 58 -10.69 1.13 -14.64
CA GLU A 58 -9.51 0.63 -15.36
C GLU A 58 -9.91 -0.20 -16.61
N LEU A 59 -11.03 -0.92 -16.56
CA LEU A 59 -11.55 -1.72 -17.67
C LEU A 59 -12.38 -0.90 -18.68
N GLY A 60 -12.54 0.39 -18.46
CA GLY A 60 -13.16 1.32 -19.40
C GLY A 60 -14.63 1.62 -19.10
N ALA A 61 -15.09 1.43 -17.86
CA ALA A 61 -16.32 2.08 -17.43
C ALA A 61 -16.11 3.58 -17.27
N ASP A 62 -17.07 4.40 -17.67
CA ASP A 62 -17.02 5.85 -17.53
C ASP A 62 -17.59 6.31 -16.19
N GLY A 63 -18.48 5.49 -15.61
CA GLY A 63 -19.07 5.70 -14.29
C GLY A 63 -19.42 4.39 -13.61
N VAL A 64 -19.46 4.41 -12.27
CA VAL A 64 -19.81 3.25 -11.45
C VAL A 64 -20.91 3.62 -10.45
N LEU A 65 -22.06 2.93 -10.51
CA LEU A 65 -23.13 3.03 -9.53
C LEU A 65 -22.99 1.88 -8.53
N VAL A 66 -23.10 2.19 -7.25
CA VAL A 66 -23.29 1.21 -6.17
C VAL A 66 -24.67 1.44 -5.58
N ALA A 67 -25.54 0.44 -5.64
CA ALA A 67 -26.89 0.54 -5.11
C ALA A 67 -27.18 -0.55 -4.06
N GLY A 68 -27.69 -0.15 -2.91
CA GLY A 68 -27.95 -1.01 -1.76
C GLY A 68 -29.32 -0.76 -1.12
N CYS A 69 -29.60 -1.50 -0.05
CA CYS A 69 -30.78 -1.31 0.79
C CYS A 69 -30.68 0.02 1.55
N HIS A 70 -31.81 0.63 1.88
CA HIS A 70 -31.84 1.78 2.80
C HIS A 70 -31.14 1.47 4.12
N LEU A 71 -30.55 2.50 4.74
CA LEU A 71 -29.93 2.36 6.05
C LEU A 71 -30.97 1.90 7.07
N GLY A 72 -30.64 0.87 7.82
CA GLY A 72 -31.56 0.19 8.73
C GLY A 72 -32.30 -1.03 8.15
N ASP A 73 -32.40 -1.15 6.81
CA ASP A 73 -33.14 -2.22 6.13
C ASP A 73 -32.24 -3.31 5.51
N CYS A 74 -30.98 -3.36 5.89
CA CYS A 74 -30.04 -4.32 5.30
C CYS A 74 -30.41 -5.75 5.67
N HIS A 75 -30.61 -6.62 4.66
CA HIS A 75 -30.89 -8.05 4.87
C HIS A 75 -29.83 -8.76 5.73
N TYR A 76 -28.59 -8.29 5.70
CA TYR A 76 -27.44 -8.78 6.49
C TYR A 76 -27.09 -7.84 7.65
N ILE A 77 -28.04 -7.06 8.15
CA ILE A 77 -27.97 -6.15 9.30
C ILE A 77 -27.15 -4.87 9.02
N SER A 78 -25.86 -4.98 8.66
CA SER A 78 -24.94 -3.83 8.61
C SER A 78 -24.21 -3.65 7.26
N GLY A 79 -24.49 -4.50 6.26
CA GLY A 79 -23.74 -4.50 5.01
C GLY A 79 -23.79 -3.18 4.23
N ASN A 80 -24.91 -2.45 4.28
CA ASN A 80 -25.05 -1.12 3.66
C ASN A 80 -24.24 -0.05 4.41
N VAL A 81 -24.17 -0.10 5.73
CA VAL A 81 -23.35 0.81 6.55
C VAL A 81 -21.87 0.62 6.22
N GLU A 82 -21.42 -0.63 6.08
CA GLU A 82 -20.04 -0.92 5.68
C GLU A 82 -19.75 -0.48 4.24
N ALA A 83 -20.73 -0.61 3.33
CA ALA A 83 -20.62 -0.09 1.97
C ALA A 83 -20.48 1.43 1.96
N GLU A 84 -21.29 2.16 2.74
CA GLU A 84 -21.24 3.61 2.84
C GLU A 84 -19.83 4.11 3.18
N LYS A 85 -19.23 3.55 4.24
CA LYS A 85 -17.90 3.90 4.69
C LYS A 85 -16.84 3.66 3.61
N ARG A 86 -16.83 2.45 3.02
CA ARG A 86 -15.87 2.10 1.97
C ARG A 86 -16.01 2.99 0.74
N MET A 87 -17.25 3.29 0.33
CA MET A 87 -17.51 4.13 -0.84
C MET A 87 -17.09 5.59 -0.60
N ALA A 88 -17.25 6.11 0.61
CA ALA A 88 -16.73 7.43 0.98
C ALA A 88 -15.20 7.51 0.81
N SER A 89 -14.46 6.50 1.29
CA SER A 89 -13.00 6.42 1.09
C SER A 89 -12.61 6.33 -0.38
N VAL A 90 -13.34 5.55 -1.19
CA VAL A 90 -13.07 5.45 -2.64
C VAL A 90 -13.30 6.79 -3.35
N MET A 91 -14.39 7.49 -3.03
CA MET A 91 -14.68 8.81 -3.61
C MET A 91 -13.54 9.79 -3.34
N GLU A 92 -12.98 9.79 -2.12
CA GLU A 92 -11.84 10.63 -1.77
C GLU A 92 -10.57 10.23 -2.54
N VAL A 93 -10.32 8.93 -2.70
CA VAL A 93 -9.20 8.42 -3.51
C VAL A 93 -9.34 8.82 -4.98
N LEU A 94 -10.54 8.69 -5.57
CA LEU A 94 -10.81 9.09 -6.96
C LEU A 94 -10.59 10.59 -7.17
N GLU A 95 -10.97 11.41 -6.21
CA GLU A 95 -10.74 12.87 -6.26
C GLU A 95 -9.26 13.19 -6.21
N LYS A 96 -8.53 12.64 -5.23
CA LYS A 96 -7.08 12.86 -5.08
C LYS A 96 -6.27 12.33 -6.28
N LEU A 97 -6.72 11.26 -6.93
CA LEU A 97 -6.12 10.76 -8.17
C LEU A 97 -6.38 11.67 -9.39
N GLY A 98 -7.33 12.60 -9.33
CA GLY A 98 -7.75 13.39 -10.48
C GLY A 98 -8.66 12.65 -11.45
N VAL A 99 -9.22 11.50 -11.06
CA VAL A 99 -10.26 10.77 -11.81
C VAL A 99 -11.62 11.46 -11.66
N GLY A 100 -11.87 12.01 -10.47
CA GLY A 100 -13.08 12.72 -10.09
C GLY A 100 -14.09 11.82 -9.38
N LYS A 101 -14.47 12.21 -8.15
CA LYS A 101 -15.43 11.47 -7.32
C LYS A 101 -16.81 11.32 -7.95
N ASN A 102 -17.19 12.25 -8.82
CA ASN A 102 -18.49 12.25 -9.51
C ASN A 102 -18.64 11.15 -10.56
N ARG A 103 -17.58 10.38 -10.85
CA ARG A 103 -17.68 9.15 -11.67
C ARG A 103 -18.17 7.95 -10.88
N MET A 104 -18.38 8.11 -9.58
CA MET A 104 -18.98 7.12 -8.72
C MET A 104 -20.23 7.70 -8.05
N ARG A 105 -21.28 6.88 -7.91
CA ARG A 105 -22.50 7.22 -7.17
C ARG A 105 -22.87 6.08 -6.22
N LEU A 106 -23.20 6.42 -4.99
CA LEU A 106 -23.82 5.51 -4.03
C LEU A 106 -25.28 5.88 -3.87
N GLU A 107 -26.20 4.90 -3.96
CA GLU A 107 -27.63 5.15 -3.87
C GLU A 107 -28.32 4.04 -3.07
N TRP A 108 -29.32 4.43 -2.28
CA TRP A 108 -30.14 3.49 -1.51
C TRP A 108 -31.50 3.32 -2.19
N ILE A 109 -31.82 2.08 -2.61
CA ILE A 109 -33.00 1.75 -3.40
C ILE A 109 -33.62 0.46 -2.84
N SER A 110 -34.89 0.51 -2.46
CA SER A 110 -35.65 -0.67 -2.02
C SER A 110 -36.20 -1.48 -3.20
N ALA A 111 -36.70 -2.69 -2.91
CA ALA A 111 -37.28 -3.56 -3.92
C ALA A 111 -38.54 -2.96 -4.60
N SER A 112 -39.29 -2.10 -3.90
CA SER A 112 -40.48 -1.43 -4.39
C SER A 112 -40.22 -0.12 -5.14
N GLU A 113 -38.96 0.36 -5.16
CA GLU A 113 -38.57 1.67 -5.73
C GLU A 113 -38.06 1.59 -7.16
N GLY A 114 -38.74 0.85 -8.06
CA GLY A 114 -38.38 0.77 -9.48
C GLY A 114 -38.34 2.13 -10.18
N GLN A 115 -39.22 3.07 -9.83
CA GLN A 115 -39.22 4.44 -10.34
C GLN A 115 -37.95 5.20 -9.93
N LYS A 116 -37.53 5.07 -8.66
CA LYS A 116 -36.29 5.65 -8.14
C LYS A 116 -35.09 5.09 -8.87
N PHE A 117 -35.04 3.76 -9.10
CA PHE A 117 -34.00 3.13 -9.90
C PHE A 117 -33.88 3.73 -11.29
N ALA A 118 -35.01 3.81 -12.03
CA ALA A 118 -35.03 4.36 -13.38
C ALA A 118 -34.60 5.84 -13.40
N GLN A 119 -35.03 6.64 -12.42
CA GLN A 119 -34.62 8.02 -12.30
C GLN A 119 -33.13 8.15 -11.96
N THR A 120 -32.63 7.35 -11.02
CA THR A 120 -31.18 7.31 -10.68
C THR A 120 -30.33 7.00 -11.91
N MET A 121 -30.77 6.07 -12.76
CA MET A 121 -30.05 5.74 -13.99
C MET A 121 -30.05 6.87 -15.00
N LYS A 122 -31.17 7.60 -15.16
CA LYS A 122 -31.25 8.80 -16.01
C LYS A 122 -30.28 9.87 -15.56
N ASP A 123 -30.36 10.23 -14.28
CA ASP A 123 -29.57 11.31 -13.67
C ASP A 123 -28.08 10.99 -13.72
N PHE A 124 -27.72 9.76 -13.40
CA PHE A 124 -26.31 9.35 -13.39
C PHE A 124 -25.73 9.25 -14.81
N THR A 125 -26.52 8.74 -15.78
CA THR A 125 -26.08 8.72 -17.19
C THR A 125 -25.85 10.14 -17.71
N GLU A 126 -26.74 11.08 -17.39
CA GLU A 126 -26.57 12.47 -17.79
C GLU A 126 -25.38 13.15 -17.10
N GLN A 127 -25.15 12.83 -15.82
CA GLN A 127 -23.97 13.29 -15.08
C GLN A 127 -22.68 12.82 -15.76
N ILE A 128 -22.59 11.53 -16.14
CA ILE A 128 -21.40 11.00 -16.81
C ILE A 128 -21.25 11.56 -18.23
N ARG A 129 -22.34 11.81 -18.97
CA ARG A 129 -22.27 12.52 -20.27
C ARG A 129 -21.62 13.90 -20.14
N LYS A 130 -21.98 14.66 -19.11
CA LYS A 130 -21.40 15.99 -18.83
C LYS A 130 -19.94 15.93 -18.45
N LEU A 131 -19.52 14.88 -17.72
CA LEU A 131 -18.13 14.66 -17.33
C LEU A 131 -17.25 14.21 -18.52
N GLY A 132 -17.85 13.65 -19.56
CA GLY A 132 -17.12 13.09 -20.70
C GLY A 132 -16.47 11.74 -20.39
N PRO A 133 -15.64 11.21 -21.31
CA PRO A 133 -14.99 9.92 -21.19
C PRO A 133 -14.13 9.80 -19.92
N ASN A 134 -13.99 8.56 -19.46
CA ASN A 134 -13.07 8.24 -18.36
C ASN A 134 -11.63 8.60 -18.74
N PRO A 135 -10.89 9.36 -17.90
CA PRO A 135 -9.51 9.75 -18.18
C PRO A 135 -8.51 8.59 -18.10
N LEU A 136 -8.91 7.42 -17.57
CA LEU A 136 -8.02 6.28 -17.45
C LEU A 136 -7.86 5.55 -18.79
N PRO A 137 -6.62 5.19 -19.18
CA PRO A 137 -6.41 4.32 -20.32
C PRO A 137 -6.98 2.93 -20.03
N LYS A 138 -7.74 2.39 -20.97
CA LYS A 138 -8.30 1.05 -20.83
C LYS A 138 -7.19 0.01 -20.74
N ILE A 139 -7.12 -0.70 -19.63
CA ILE A 139 -6.14 -1.78 -19.43
C ILE A 139 -6.62 -3.01 -20.21
N GLN A 140 -5.79 -3.49 -21.13
CA GLN A 140 -6.00 -4.77 -21.79
C GLN A 140 -5.64 -5.90 -20.80
N GLY A 141 -6.41 -7.00 -20.81
CA GLY A 141 -6.07 -8.19 -20.04
C GLY A 141 -4.66 -8.69 -20.40
N LYS A 142 -3.86 -9.08 -19.38
CA LYS A 142 -2.54 -9.71 -19.65
C LYS A 142 -2.76 -10.99 -20.46
N LYS A 143 -1.93 -11.24 -21.49
CA LYS A 143 -1.88 -12.53 -22.16
C LYS A 143 -1.42 -13.58 -21.13
N LYS A 144 -2.03 -14.76 -21.17
CA LYS A 144 -1.60 -15.89 -20.32
C LYS A 144 -0.17 -16.29 -20.72
N GLY A 145 0.68 -16.52 -19.71
CA GLY A 145 2.04 -16.98 -19.92
C GLY A 145 2.09 -18.32 -20.66
N ASP A 146 3.20 -18.58 -21.32
CA ASP A 146 3.47 -19.84 -22.01
C ASP A 146 4.10 -20.84 -21.03
N PRO A 147 3.41 -21.95 -20.68
CA PRO A 147 3.94 -22.95 -19.75
C PRO A 147 5.29 -23.54 -20.18
N SER A 148 5.58 -23.61 -21.49
CA SER A 148 6.84 -24.17 -21.99
C SER A 148 8.06 -23.31 -21.62
N LYS A 149 7.86 -22.00 -21.39
CA LYS A 149 8.91 -21.04 -21.02
C LYS A 149 9.14 -20.93 -19.52
N ILE A 150 8.29 -21.52 -18.69
CA ILE A 150 8.43 -21.44 -17.23
C ILE A 150 9.74 -22.07 -16.76
N LYS A 151 10.07 -23.24 -17.27
CA LYS A 151 11.24 -24.00 -16.82
C LYS A 151 12.54 -23.23 -17.07
N GLU A 152 12.68 -22.62 -18.23
CA GLU A 152 13.83 -21.78 -18.58
C GLU A 152 13.89 -20.54 -17.66
N ALA A 153 12.75 -19.83 -17.47
CA ALA A 153 12.68 -18.70 -16.57
C ALA A 153 12.97 -19.06 -15.11
N MET A 154 12.55 -20.23 -14.64
CA MET A 154 12.87 -20.73 -13.31
C MET A 154 14.36 -21.01 -13.15
N SER A 155 15.00 -21.62 -14.15
CA SER A 155 16.44 -21.86 -14.13
C SER A 155 17.22 -20.56 -14.01
N GLN A 156 16.83 -19.52 -14.74
CA GLN A 156 17.44 -18.19 -14.64
C GLN A 156 17.24 -17.56 -13.25
N ILE A 157 16.04 -17.62 -12.68
CA ILE A 157 15.76 -17.12 -11.33
C ILE A 157 16.62 -17.83 -10.28
N ILE A 158 16.80 -19.14 -10.40
CA ILE A 158 17.62 -19.95 -9.49
C ILE A 158 19.09 -19.52 -9.56
N GLU A 159 19.60 -19.28 -10.77
CA GLU A 159 20.98 -18.81 -11.01
C GLU A 159 21.19 -17.40 -10.45
N ASP A 160 20.33 -16.44 -10.84
CA ASP A 160 20.46 -15.00 -10.47
C ASP A 160 20.39 -14.79 -8.95
N THR A 161 19.70 -15.65 -8.22
CA THR A 161 19.49 -15.52 -6.77
C THR A 161 20.41 -16.43 -5.93
N GLY A 162 21.29 -17.19 -6.57
CA GLY A 162 22.14 -18.17 -5.89
C GLY A 162 21.36 -19.29 -5.22
N ALA A 163 20.11 -19.53 -5.63
CA ALA A 163 19.27 -20.56 -5.03
C ALA A 163 19.82 -21.98 -5.26
N PHE A 164 20.63 -22.16 -6.32
CA PHE A 164 21.33 -23.41 -6.61
C PHE A 164 22.30 -23.82 -5.49
N ASP A 165 22.88 -22.86 -4.76
CA ASP A 165 23.83 -23.13 -3.68
C ASP A 165 23.15 -23.57 -2.36
N CYS A 166 21.84 -23.83 -2.40
CA CYS A 166 21.09 -24.25 -1.21
C CYS A 166 21.48 -25.66 -0.77
N VAL A 167 22.10 -25.79 0.39
CA VAL A 167 22.50 -27.07 1.02
C VAL A 167 21.45 -27.62 2.01
N GLU A 168 20.23 -27.16 1.94
CA GLU A 168 19.08 -27.63 2.74
C GLU A 168 19.25 -27.58 4.27
N CYS A 169 20.14 -26.76 4.79
CA CYS A 169 20.47 -26.71 6.23
C CYS A 169 19.31 -26.29 7.15
N GLY A 170 18.21 -25.78 6.62
CA GLY A 170 16.98 -25.44 7.36
C GLY A 170 17.03 -24.16 8.18
N LYS A 171 18.16 -23.43 8.27
CA LYS A 171 18.25 -22.17 9.04
C LYS A 171 17.21 -21.14 8.63
N CYS A 172 16.92 -21.00 7.34
CA CYS A 172 15.90 -20.10 6.82
C CYS A 172 14.49 -20.41 7.34
N THR A 173 14.14 -21.68 7.48
CA THR A 173 12.86 -22.12 8.05
C THR A 173 12.79 -21.85 9.54
N THR A 174 13.86 -22.10 10.29
CA THR A 174 13.90 -21.89 11.76
C THR A 174 13.69 -20.43 12.15
N VAL A 175 14.23 -19.47 11.38
CA VAL A 175 14.10 -18.04 11.67
C VAL A 175 12.89 -17.38 11.00
N CYS A 176 12.20 -18.10 10.13
CA CYS A 176 11.09 -17.53 9.36
C CYS A 176 9.89 -17.19 10.25
N PRO A 177 9.44 -15.92 10.29
CA PRO A 177 8.30 -15.53 11.11
C PRO A 177 6.99 -16.13 10.61
N VAL A 178 6.90 -16.52 9.33
CA VAL A 178 5.74 -17.22 8.76
C VAL A 178 5.75 -18.69 9.18
N ALA A 179 6.88 -19.40 8.99
CA ALA A 179 7.02 -20.81 9.36
C ALA A 179 6.76 -21.09 10.85
N LYS A 180 6.91 -20.08 11.69
CA LYS A 180 6.55 -20.18 13.12
C LYS A 180 5.05 -20.45 13.34
N TYR A 181 4.17 -19.98 12.43
CA TYR A 181 2.72 -20.08 12.56
C TYR A 181 2.06 -20.94 11.48
N ASP A 182 2.80 -21.22 10.41
CA ASP A 182 2.41 -22.12 9.33
C ASP A 182 3.51 -23.16 9.14
N THR A 183 3.31 -24.34 9.73
CA THR A 183 4.30 -25.44 9.71
C THR A 183 4.49 -26.07 8.33
N GLU A 184 3.57 -25.84 7.40
CA GLU A 184 3.69 -26.28 6.01
C GLU A 184 4.55 -25.34 5.17
N PHE A 185 4.67 -24.08 5.57
CA PHE A 185 5.49 -23.07 4.90
C PHE A 185 6.97 -23.21 5.28
N ALA A 186 7.82 -23.47 4.29
CA ALA A 186 9.27 -23.52 4.50
C ALA A 186 10.03 -22.91 3.31
N PRO A 187 10.82 -21.84 3.51
CA PRO A 187 11.58 -21.21 2.43
C PRO A 187 12.43 -22.21 1.63
N ARG A 188 13.15 -23.13 2.30
CA ARG A 188 13.98 -24.13 1.64
C ARG A 188 13.18 -25.04 0.73
N THR A 189 11.97 -25.47 1.15
CA THR A 189 11.13 -26.38 0.37
C THR A 189 10.65 -25.71 -0.92
N ILE A 190 10.38 -24.41 -0.91
CA ILE A 190 10.00 -23.65 -2.10
C ILE A 190 11.16 -23.59 -3.09
N VAL A 191 12.39 -23.35 -2.60
CA VAL A 191 13.61 -23.38 -3.42
C VAL A 191 13.81 -24.77 -4.05
N LEU A 192 13.74 -25.84 -3.25
CA LEU A 192 13.93 -27.21 -3.75
C LEU A 192 12.92 -27.59 -4.82
N LYS A 193 11.64 -27.33 -4.59
CA LYS A 193 10.59 -27.57 -5.59
C LYS A 193 10.81 -26.78 -6.88
N ALA A 194 11.36 -25.56 -6.79
CA ALA A 194 11.73 -24.79 -7.97
C ALA A 194 12.90 -25.44 -8.72
N MET A 195 13.92 -25.94 -8.01
CA MET A 195 15.06 -26.67 -8.58
C MET A 195 14.63 -27.98 -9.26
N GLU A 196 13.63 -28.67 -8.74
CA GLU A 196 13.01 -29.84 -9.35
C GLU A 196 12.21 -29.50 -10.63
N GLY A 197 12.03 -28.22 -10.93
CA GLY A 197 11.30 -27.74 -12.12
C GLY A 197 9.80 -27.94 -12.03
N VAL A 198 9.23 -27.98 -10.82
CA VAL A 198 7.78 -28.15 -10.58
C VAL A 198 7.04 -26.85 -10.92
N VAL A 199 6.55 -26.77 -12.16
CA VAL A 199 5.84 -25.59 -12.73
C VAL A 199 4.59 -25.22 -11.93
N GLU A 200 3.92 -26.20 -11.33
CA GLU A 200 2.71 -26.01 -10.53
C GLU A 200 2.94 -25.09 -9.32
N ASN A 201 4.15 -25.02 -8.78
CA ASN A 201 4.50 -24.13 -7.69
C ASN A 201 4.41 -22.64 -8.08
N VAL A 202 4.58 -22.30 -9.35
CA VAL A 202 4.45 -20.93 -9.83
C VAL A 202 3.00 -20.63 -10.22
N SER A 203 2.34 -21.60 -10.89
CA SER A 203 1.03 -21.35 -11.51
C SER A 203 -0.15 -21.48 -10.55
N THR A 204 -0.02 -22.27 -9.46
CA THR A 204 -1.16 -22.57 -8.57
C THR A 204 -0.84 -22.43 -7.08
N ASN A 205 0.43 -22.51 -6.67
CA ASN A 205 0.79 -22.50 -5.27
C ASN A 205 0.64 -21.10 -4.64
N LYS A 206 -0.07 -21.02 -3.52
CA LYS A 206 -0.22 -19.80 -2.71
C LYS A 206 1.03 -19.44 -1.90
N ASP A 207 1.97 -20.38 -1.70
CA ASP A 207 3.14 -20.20 -0.83
C ASP A 207 4.04 -19.05 -1.28
N VAL A 208 4.13 -18.79 -2.59
CA VAL A 208 4.85 -17.64 -3.13
C VAL A 208 4.31 -16.30 -2.58
N TRP A 209 3.01 -16.26 -2.22
CA TRP A 209 2.36 -15.07 -1.67
C TRP A 209 2.41 -15.00 -0.14
N THR A 210 2.63 -16.13 0.54
CA THR A 210 2.67 -16.22 2.00
C THR A 210 3.93 -15.59 2.58
N CYS A 211 5.03 -15.56 1.83
CA CYS A 211 6.29 -14.92 2.25
C CYS A 211 6.10 -13.41 2.50
N VAL A 212 6.54 -12.92 3.66
CA VAL A 212 6.51 -11.48 4.00
C VAL A 212 7.76 -10.71 3.55
N THR A 213 8.64 -11.33 2.81
CA THR A 213 9.84 -10.70 2.18
C THR A 213 10.69 -9.87 3.15
N CYS A 214 10.83 -10.32 4.39
CA CYS A 214 11.48 -9.57 5.46
C CYS A 214 13.01 -9.76 5.55
N GLU A 215 13.61 -10.61 4.70
CA GLU A 215 15.04 -10.95 4.63
C GLU A 215 15.65 -11.59 5.90
N GLN A 216 14.86 -12.06 6.83
CA GLN A 216 15.43 -12.76 7.99
C GLN A 216 16.11 -14.08 7.61
N CYS A 217 15.61 -14.75 6.58
CA CYS A 217 16.24 -15.93 5.99
C CYS A 217 17.55 -15.60 5.27
N ASN A 218 17.59 -14.48 4.51
CA ASN A 218 18.79 -14.03 3.79
C ASN A 218 19.95 -13.76 4.77
N SER A 219 19.68 -13.02 5.88
CA SER A 219 20.69 -12.68 6.88
C SER A 219 21.28 -13.90 7.60
N MET A 220 20.57 -15.03 7.63
CA MET A 220 21.00 -16.27 8.30
C MET A 220 21.55 -17.33 7.34
N CYS A 221 21.46 -17.10 6.02
CA CYS A 221 21.89 -18.07 5.02
C CYS A 221 23.43 -18.12 4.93
N PRO A 222 24.09 -19.27 5.23
CA PRO A 222 25.54 -19.39 5.15
C PRO A 222 26.07 -19.33 3.72
N TYR A 223 25.23 -19.63 2.73
CA TYR A 223 25.55 -19.60 1.29
C TYR A 223 25.01 -18.36 0.58
N LYS A 224 24.47 -17.38 1.34
CA LYS A 224 24.01 -16.09 0.83
C LYS A 224 22.95 -16.18 -0.27
N VAL A 225 22.10 -17.22 -0.25
CA VAL A 225 20.96 -17.31 -1.17
C VAL A 225 20.07 -16.09 -0.97
N ASP A 226 19.81 -15.33 -2.02
CA ASP A 226 18.85 -14.24 -2.02
C ASP A 226 17.41 -14.75 -2.17
N TYR A 227 16.89 -15.30 -1.07
CA TYR A 227 15.53 -15.83 -1.05
C TYR A 227 14.47 -14.73 -1.27
N SER A 228 14.72 -13.51 -0.88
CA SER A 228 13.78 -12.40 -1.09
C SER A 228 13.66 -12.04 -2.57
N GLY A 229 14.78 -11.93 -3.28
CA GLY A 229 14.83 -11.78 -4.73
C GLY A 229 14.19 -12.95 -5.45
N PHE A 230 14.54 -14.17 -5.06
CA PHE A 230 13.94 -15.40 -5.59
C PHE A 230 12.40 -15.36 -5.53
N ILE A 231 11.81 -15.03 -4.37
CA ILE A 231 10.35 -14.94 -4.23
C ILE A 231 9.76 -13.79 -5.05
N ARG A 232 10.43 -12.63 -5.16
CA ARG A 232 9.99 -11.51 -6.01
C ARG A 232 9.85 -11.97 -7.46
N ASP A 233 10.86 -12.62 -7.99
CA ASP A 233 10.91 -13.02 -9.40
C ASP A 233 9.96 -14.20 -9.69
N MET A 234 9.82 -15.12 -8.73
CA MET A 234 8.76 -16.14 -8.77
C MET A 234 7.34 -15.53 -8.81
N ARG A 235 7.08 -14.44 -8.07
CA ARG A 235 5.81 -13.70 -8.11
C ARG A 235 5.56 -13.04 -9.46
N ASN A 236 6.60 -12.48 -10.09
CA ASN A 236 6.49 -11.95 -11.45
C ASN A 236 6.02 -13.02 -12.42
N LYS A 237 6.55 -14.24 -12.32
CA LYS A 237 6.11 -15.38 -13.14
C LYS A 237 4.71 -15.87 -12.75
N ALA A 238 4.40 -15.97 -11.47
CA ALA A 238 3.07 -16.41 -11.00
C ALA A 238 1.92 -15.58 -11.58
N VAL A 239 2.09 -14.25 -11.65
CA VAL A 239 1.09 -13.33 -12.23
C VAL A 239 0.85 -13.59 -13.73
N GLU A 240 1.84 -14.03 -14.49
CA GLU A 240 1.68 -14.42 -15.91
C GLU A 240 0.70 -15.61 -16.06
N PHE A 241 0.58 -16.46 -15.04
CA PHE A 241 -0.33 -17.61 -14.99
C PHE A 241 -1.64 -17.33 -14.26
N ASN A 242 -1.93 -16.05 -13.97
CA ASN A 242 -3.11 -15.61 -13.23
C ASN A 242 -3.13 -16.10 -11.76
N ASN A 243 -1.98 -16.53 -11.24
CA ASN A 243 -1.78 -16.73 -9.80
C ASN A 243 -1.43 -15.39 -9.18
N VAL A 244 -2.40 -14.74 -8.55
CA VAL A 244 -2.29 -13.38 -8.01
C VAL A 244 -2.51 -13.38 -6.49
N PRO A 245 -1.92 -12.44 -5.75
CA PRO A 245 -2.09 -12.37 -4.30
C PRO A 245 -3.52 -11.96 -3.92
N ILE A 246 -3.95 -12.41 -2.74
CA ILE A 246 -5.15 -11.88 -2.08
C ILE A 246 -4.74 -10.61 -1.34
N CYS A 247 -4.72 -9.49 -2.04
CA CYS A 247 -4.27 -8.23 -1.49
C CYS A 247 -5.23 -7.66 -0.44
N SER A 248 -4.66 -7.00 0.57
CA SER A 248 -5.41 -6.24 1.57
C SER A 248 -6.31 -5.19 0.89
N GLN A 249 -7.47 -4.91 1.46
CA GLN A 249 -8.46 -3.98 0.90
C GLN A 249 -8.85 -4.33 -0.56
N GLY A 250 -8.89 -5.64 -0.87
CA GLY A 250 -9.22 -6.12 -2.21
C GLY A 250 -8.22 -5.70 -3.30
N GLY A 251 -7.02 -5.21 -2.96
CA GLY A 251 -6.01 -4.74 -3.91
C GLY A 251 -6.16 -3.27 -4.31
N LEU A 252 -6.89 -2.48 -3.52
CA LEU A 252 -7.07 -1.04 -3.77
C LEU A 252 -5.74 -0.29 -3.90
N MET A 253 -4.76 -0.57 -3.01
CA MET A 253 -3.46 0.10 -3.04
C MET A 253 -2.73 -0.16 -4.35
N GLN A 254 -2.67 -1.41 -4.79
CA GLN A 254 -2.04 -1.78 -6.06
C GLN A 254 -2.79 -1.17 -7.26
N ALA A 255 -4.12 -1.05 -7.19
CA ALA A 255 -4.91 -0.39 -8.23
C ALA A 255 -4.58 1.12 -8.33
N VAL A 256 -4.48 1.82 -7.20
CA VAL A 256 -4.03 3.23 -7.16
C VAL A 256 -2.66 3.39 -7.82
N MET A 257 -1.72 2.50 -7.52
CA MET A 257 -0.37 2.53 -8.11
C MET A 257 -0.40 2.26 -9.62
N ARG A 258 -1.21 1.30 -10.10
CA ARG A 258 -1.37 1.04 -11.53
C ARG A 258 -2.00 2.21 -12.27
N VAL A 259 -2.98 2.89 -11.66
CA VAL A 259 -3.56 4.11 -12.23
C VAL A 259 -2.48 5.17 -12.41
N GLN A 260 -1.65 5.42 -11.39
CA GLN A 260 -0.53 6.36 -11.47
C GLN A 260 0.53 5.95 -12.50
N ALA A 261 0.79 4.66 -12.66
CA ALA A 261 1.71 4.14 -13.67
C ALA A 261 1.23 4.39 -15.10
N ASN A 262 -0.07 4.23 -15.35
CA ASN A 262 -0.64 4.18 -16.71
C ASN A 262 -1.30 5.47 -17.16
N ALA A 263 -1.66 6.39 -16.26
CA ALA A 263 -2.32 7.65 -16.57
C ALA A 263 -1.48 8.86 -16.15
N ASN A 264 -1.63 9.97 -16.86
CA ASN A 264 -1.09 11.27 -16.46
C ASN A 264 -2.27 12.12 -15.96
N LEU A 265 -2.55 12.00 -14.68
CA LEU A 265 -3.66 12.67 -14.01
C LEU A 265 -3.15 13.86 -13.18
N LYS A 266 -3.96 14.90 -13.11
CA LYS A 266 -3.70 16.02 -12.22
C LYS A 266 -4.11 15.62 -10.80
N GLN A 267 -3.14 15.12 -10.03
CA GLN A 267 -3.35 14.63 -8.66
C GLN A 267 -3.43 15.76 -7.65
N ASP A 268 -4.09 15.52 -6.52
CA ASP A 268 -4.01 16.34 -5.31
C ASP A 268 -3.29 15.56 -4.19
N ARG A 269 -1.96 15.48 -4.30
CA ARG A 269 -1.13 14.75 -3.33
C ARG A 269 -0.71 15.61 -2.16
N LEU A 270 -0.75 16.93 -2.30
CA LEU A 270 -0.28 17.89 -1.31
C LEU A 270 -1.39 18.44 -0.41
N SER A 271 -2.59 17.84 -0.42
CA SER A 271 -3.70 18.21 0.47
C SER A 271 -3.37 18.16 1.97
N TRP A 272 -2.27 17.48 2.34
CA TRP A 272 -1.73 17.49 3.70
C TRP A 272 -0.96 18.77 4.07
N LEU A 273 -0.48 19.53 3.08
CA LEU A 273 0.36 20.71 3.30
C LEU A 273 -0.42 21.79 4.05
N LYS A 274 0.28 22.46 4.98
CA LYS A 274 -0.27 23.55 5.79
C LYS A 274 0.46 24.86 5.47
N PRO A 275 -0.20 26.03 5.58
CA PRO A 275 0.40 27.33 5.22
C PRO A 275 1.69 27.68 5.97
N GLU A 276 1.89 27.17 7.17
CA GLU A 276 3.09 27.39 7.98
C GLU A 276 4.32 26.61 7.53
N LEU A 277 4.14 25.60 6.65
CA LEU A 277 5.22 24.77 6.14
C LEU A 277 5.80 25.38 4.86
N LYS A 278 7.11 25.61 4.86
CA LYS A 278 7.82 26.17 3.71
C LYS A 278 8.26 25.04 2.77
N VAL A 279 7.84 25.13 1.53
CA VAL A 279 8.20 24.20 0.45
C VAL A 279 8.51 24.99 -0.83
N ALA A 280 9.15 24.37 -1.81
CA ALA A 280 9.53 24.97 -3.08
C ALA A 280 9.17 24.04 -4.25
N ASP A 281 9.10 24.62 -5.46
CA ASP A 281 8.93 23.85 -6.70
C ASP A 281 10.27 23.34 -7.26
N LYS A 282 11.39 24.02 -6.91
CA LYS A 282 12.76 23.66 -7.27
C LYS A 282 13.71 23.89 -6.11
N GLY A 283 14.74 23.06 -5.98
CA GLY A 283 15.72 23.20 -4.90
C GLY A 283 16.62 21.98 -4.77
N GLU A 284 17.57 22.04 -3.85
CA GLU A 284 18.60 21.00 -3.66
C GLU A 284 18.07 19.75 -2.94
N VAL A 285 16.98 19.86 -2.19
CA VAL A 285 16.41 18.75 -1.42
C VAL A 285 14.99 18.47 -1.89
N PHE A 286 14.73 17.26 -2.35
CA PHE A 286 13.39 16.75 -2.66
C PHE A 286 12.89 15.90 -1.49
N TYR A 287 11.69 16.17 -0.99
CA TYR A 287 11.02 15.32 -0.02
C TYR A 287 10.01 14.40 -0.73
N PHE A 288 10.34 13.12 -0.80
CA PHE A 288 9.49 12.11 -1.42
C PHE A 288 8.42 11.65 -0.44
N THR A 289 7.18 12.10 -0.66
CA THR A 289 6.03 11.86 0.23
C THR A 289 5.54 10.40 0.16
N GLY A 290 5.67 9.75 -0.99
CA GLY A 290 5.20 8.38 -1.20
C GLY A 290 3.67 8.25 -1.23
N CYS A 291 3.14 7.12 -0.78
CA CYS A 291 1.70 6.81 -0.87
C CYS A 291 0.86 7.33 0.29
N ILE A 292 1.42 8.11 1.20
CA ILE A 292 0.80 8.47 2.48
C ILE A 292 -0.54 9.18 2.32
N THR A 293 -0.66 10.05 1.32
CA THR A 293 -1.90 10.81 1.03
C THR A 293 -3.07 9.88 0.69
N TYR A 294 -2.80 8.80 -0.04
CA TYR A 294 -3.82 7.81 -0.39
C TYR A 294 -4.12 6.89 0.78
N PHE A 295 -3.10 6.49 1.55
CA PHE A 295 -3.32 5.69 2.76
C PHE A 295 -4.13 6.45 3.81
N ASP A 296 -3.93 7.76 3.94
CA ASP A 296 -4.75 8.61 4.81
C ASP A 296 -6.24 8.52 4.44
N SER A 297 -6.58 8.58 3.15
CA SER A 297 -7.97 8.42 2.68
C SER A 297 -8.50 7.00 2.87
N ILE A 298 -7.69 5.98 2.58
CA ILE A 298 -8.07 4.57 2.67
C ILE A 298 -8.31 4.14 4.12
N PHE A 299 -7.49 4.63 5.04
CA PHE A 299 -7.54 4.29 6.47
C PHE A 299 -8.13 5.40 7.35
N LYS A 300 -8.84 6.36 6.76
CA LYS A 300 -9.40 7.53 7.44
C LYS A 300 -10.27 7.21 8.65
N GLU A 301 -11.01 6.09 8.59
CA GLU A 301 -11.87 5.65 9.69
C GLU A 301 -11.10 5.16 10.91
N ARG A 302 -9.79 4.91 10.77
CA ARG A 302 -8.93 4.51 11.87
C ARG A 302 -8.46 5.74 12.63
N GLN A 303 -9.20 6.10 13.66
CA GLN A 303 -9.02 7.32 14.44
C GLN A 303 -7.64 7.45 15.11
N ILE A 304 -6.95 6.31 15.32
CA ILE A 304 -5.62 6.29 15.94
C ILE A 304 -4.49 6.67 14.97
N LEU A 305 -4.76 6.75 13.66
CA LEU A 305 -3.77 7.06 12.63
C LEU A 305 -3.79 8.56 12.29
N ASN A 306 -2.63 9.20 12.41
CA ASN A 306 -2.38 10.56 11.91
C ASN A 306 -1.35 10.49 10.78
N LEU A 307 -1.75 9.94 9.64
CA LEU A 307 -0.82 9.68 8.54
C LEU A 307 -0.30 10.97 7.90
N THR A 308 -1.16 11.97 7.71
CA THR A 308 -0.75 13.28 7.18
C THR A 308 0.13 14.08 8.16
N GLY A 309 0.18 13.71 9.42
CA GLY A 309 1.14 14.22 10.41
C GLY A 309 2.60 13.91 10.05
N ILE A 310 2.86 12.78 9.37
CA ILE A 310 4.21 12.34 9.02
C ILE A 310 4.90 13.29 8.04
N PRO A 311 4.33 13.59 6.84
CA PRO A 311 4.96 14.55 5.92
C PRO A 311 5.01 15.97 6.49
N ARG A 312 4.02 16.38 7.29
CA ARG A 312 4.08 17.66 8.01
C ARG A 312 5.26 17.72 8.96
N ALA A 313 5.47 16.66 9.74
CA ALA A 313 6.59 16.54 10.68
C ALA A 313 7.94 16.58 9.94
N ALA A 314 8.08 15.80 8.85
CA ALA A 314 9.30 15.79 8.06
C ALA A 314 9.65 17.18 7.48
N VAL A 315 8.67 17.88 6.88
CA VAL A 315 8.88 19.23 6.38
C VAL A 315 9.19 20.21 7.52
N LYS A 316 8.50 20.11 8.66
CA LYS A 316 8.78 20.93 9.84
C LYS A 316 10.22 20.76 10.35
N ILE A 317 10.72 19.51 10.40
CA ILE A 317 12.11 19.21 10.78
C ILE A 317 13.08 19.90 9.82
N MET A 318 12.88 19.73 8.52
CA MET A 318 13.72 20.37 7.48
C MET A 318 13.68 21.89 7.57
N ASN A 319 12.48 22.47 7.71
CA ASN A 319 12.33 23.94 7.85
C ASN A 319 13.03 24.49 9.10
N LYS A 320 13.00 23.77 10.23
CA LYS A 320 13.74 24.17 11.44
C LYS A 320 15.25 24.16 11.23
N ALA A 321 15.77 23.31 10.37
CA ALA A 321 17.18 23.27 9.97
C ALA A 321 17.53 24.24 8.83
N GLY A 322 16.59 25.10 8.41
CA GLY A 322 16.77 26.04 7.30
C GLY A 322 16.64 25.43 5.91
N ILE A 323 16.20 24.19 5.80
CA ILE A 323 15.99 23.50 4.52
C ILE A 323 14.54 23.71 4.05
N VAL A 324 14.37 24.20 2.82
CA VAL A 324 13.06 24.32 2.15
C VAL A 324 12.98 23.21 1.11
N PRO A 325 12.30 22.09 1.40
CA PRO A 325 12.28 20.95 0.48
C PRO A 325 11.35 21.19 -0.70
N VAL A 326 11.67 20.57 -1.83
CA VAL A 326 10.75 20.44 -2.96
C VAL A 326 9.75 19.34 -2.64
N VAL A 327 8.47 19.61 -2.91
CA VAL A 327 7.37 18.64 -2.92
C VAL A 327 6.53 18.85 -4.18
N SER A 328 5.92 17.79 -4.72
CA SER A 328 5.19 17.92 -5.98
C SER A 328 3.90 17.09 -6.03
N ASN A 329 2.86 17.65 -6.64
CA ASN A 329 1.65 16.91 -7.00
C ASN A 329 1.89 15.92 -8.16
N ASP A 330 2.96 16.09 -8.93
CA ASP A 330 3.33 15.21 -10.04
C ASP A 330 4.12 13.97 -9.59
N GLU A 331 4.53 13.91 -8.31
CA GLU A 331 5.08 12.71 -7.71
C GLU A 331 4.11 11.53 -7.85
N VAL A 332 4.62 10.34 -8.13
CA VAL A 332 3.83 9.11 -8.14
C VAL A 332 4.37 8.11 -7.12
N CYS A 333 3.65 7.02 -6.86
CA CYS A 333 4.14 5.96 -5.97
C CYS A 333 5.53 5.48 -6.41
N CYS A 334 6.36 5.06 -5.45
CA CYS A 334 7.67 4.45 -5.76
C CYS A 334 7.55 3.10 -6.50
N GLY A 335 6.38 2.45 -6.48
CA GLY A 335 6.17 1.17 -7.15
C GLY A 335 6.57 -0.07 -6.34
N HIS A 336 7.01 0.08 -5.09
CA HIS A 336 7.40 -1.03 -4.22
C HIS A 336 6.38 -2.18 -4.25
N ASP A 337 5.11 -1.89 -4.00
CA ASP A 337 4.10 -2.95 -3.90
C ASP A 337 3.77 -3.58 -5.25
N LEU A 338 3.88 -2.85 -6.36
CA LEU A 338 3.75 -3.43 -7.70
C LEU A 338 4.86 -4.43 -7.96
N ASN A 339 6.13 -4.07 -7.65
CA ASN A 339 7.28 -4.94 -7.79
C ASN A 339 7.11 -6.24 -6.98
N TRP A 340 6.77 -6.11 -5.70
CA TRP A 340 6.60 -7.24 -4.78
C TRP A 340 5.29 -8.02 -4.97
N THR A 341 4.41 -7.58 -5.85
CA THR A 341 3.18 -8.30 -6.27
C THR A 341 3.17 -8.67 -7.76
N GLY A 342 4.34 -8.71 -8.39
CA GLY A 342 4.52 -9.24 -9.74
C GLY A 342 4.12 -8.30 -10.87
N ASP A 343 4.17 -6.98 -10.66
CA ASP A 343 3.93 -5.96 -11.69
C ASP A 343 5.17 -5.07 -11.93
N GLU A 344 6.25 -5.69 -12.39
CA GLU A 344 7.50 -4.99 -12.71
C GLU A 344 7.30 -3.93 -13.81
N ALA A 345 6.43 -4.19 -14.77
CA ALA A 345 6.14 -3.21 -15.83
C ALA A 345 5.51 -1.93 -15.26
N GLY A 346 4.66 -2.05 -14.24
CA GLY A 346 4.13 -0.91 -13.50
C GLY A 346 5.22 -0.18 -12.72
N LEU A 347 6.12 -0.91 -12.05
CA LEU A 347 7.29 -0.33 -11.38
C LEU A 347 8.11 0.53 -12.34
N ARG A 348 8.51 0.00 -13.51
CA ARG A 348 9.35 0.71 -14.49
C ARG A 348 8.74 2.02 -14.96
N LYS A 349 7.42 2.07 -15.14
CA LYS A 349 6.70 3.31 -15.51
C LYS A 349 6.72 4.34 -14.39
N LEU A 350 6.46 3.93 -13.14
CA LEU A 350 6.50 4.81 -11.97
C LEU A 350 7.91 5.33 -11.72
N MET A 351 8.91 4.45 -11.84
CA MET A 351 10.32 4.77 -11.72
C MET A 351 10.70 5.92 -12.66
N LYS A 352 10.41 5.78 -13.95
CA LYS A 352 10.73 6.81 -14.95
C LYS A 352 10.10 8.15 -14.58
N LYS A 353 8.81 8.18 -14.22
CA LYS A 353 8.12 9.42 -13.82
C LYS A 353 8.77 10.10 -12.63
N ASN A 354 9.11 9.35 -11.58
CA ASN A 354 9.72 9.89 -10.36
C ASN A 354 11.13 10.39 -10.62
N VAL A 355 11.97 9.64 -11.34
CA VAL A 355 13.34 10.04 -11.63
C VAL A 355 13.37 11.30 -12.51
N ASP A 356 12.53 11.37 -13.54
CA ASP A 356 12.41 12.55 -14.40
C ASP A 356 11.98 13.78 -13.59
N LEU A 357 11.01 13.62 -12.68
CA LEU A 357 10.54 14.69 -11.79
C LEU A 357 11.64 15.19 -10.86
N ILE A 358 12.34 14.28 -10.17
CA ILE A 358 13.43 14.64 -9.24
C ILE A 358 14.55 15.39 -9.99
N LYS A 359 14.96 14.90 -11.16
CA LYS A 359 15.98 15.58 -11.99
C LYS A 359 15.50 16.98 -12.42
N ALA A 360 14.24 17.12 -12.84
CA ALA A 360 13.66 18.39 -13.25
C ALA A 360 13.55 19.41 -12.09
N SER A 361 13.45 18.93 -10.84
CA SER A 361 13.43 19.78 -9.65
C SER A 361 14.78 20.41 -9.29
N GLY A 362 15.88 19.86 -9.82
CA GLY A 362 17.24 20.27 -9.50
C GLY A 362 17.79 19.67 -8.20
N ALA A 363 17.05 18.73 -7.57
CA ALA A 363 17.46 18.15 -6.30
C ALA A 363 18.74 17.32 -6.41
N LYS A 364 19.62 17.49 -5.42
CA LYS A 364 20.84 16.70 -5.22
C LYS A 364 20.70 15.71 -4.06
N LYS A 365 19.65 15.86 -3.28
CA LYS A 365 19.31 14.95 -2.18
C LYS A 365 17.81 14.67 -2.16
N VAL A 366 17.45 13.40 -2.01
CA VAL A 366 16.05 12.94 -1.86
C VAL A 366 15.88 12.37 -0.46
N VAL A 367 14.91 12.91 0.28
CA VAL A 367 14.60 12.50 1.66
C VAL A 367 13.33 11.68 1.69
N PHE A 368 13.37 10.55 2.34
CA PHE A 368 12.24 9.62 2.47
C PHE A 368 11.83 9.43 3.93
N SER A 369 10.53 9.47 4.22
CA SER A 369 9.98 8.98 5.51
C SER A 369 9.53 7.53 5.44
N CYS A 370 9.63 6.90 4.28
CA CYS A 370 9.27 5.51 4.06
C CYS A 370 10.48 4.69 3.64
N PRO A 371 10.87 3.67 4.43
CA PRO A 371 12.01 2.83 4.08
C PRO A 371 11.74 1.92 2.88
N GLU A 372 10.47 1.66 2.55
CA GLU A 372 10.14 0.93 1.32
C GLU A 372 10.39 1.79 0.08
N CYS A 373 10.08 3.09 0.15
CA CYS A 373 10.40 4.01 -0.93
C CYS A 373 11.93 4.12 -1.10
N LEU A 374 12.66 4.36 -0.01
CA LEU A 374 14.12 4.44 -0.04
C LEU A 374 14.75 3.15 -0.61
N ARG A 375 14.33 1.99 -0.12
CA ARG A 375 14.82 0.69 -0.61
C ARG A 375 14.53 0.50 -2.10
N THR A 376 13.34 0.90 -2.55
CA THR A 376 12.97 0.77 -3.97
C THR A 376 13.84 1.66 -4.86
N PHE A 377 14.14 2.87 -4.43
CA PHE A 377 15.04 3.75 -5.16
C PHE A 377 16.49 3.27 -5.12
N ASN A 378 16.97 2.87 -3.93
CA ASN A 378 18.36 2.50 -3.71
C ASN A 378 18.76 1.14 -4.29
N ASN A 379 17.79 0.22 -4.44
CA ASN A 379 18.05 -1.10 -5.00
C ASN A 379 17.35 -1.24 -6.36
N ASP A 380 15.99 -1.34 -6.38
CA ASP A 380 15.27 -1.69 -7.59
C ASP A 380 15.47 -0.67 -8.73
N TYR A 381 15.53 0.63 -8.44
CA TYR A 381 15.72 1.65 -9.46
C TYR A 381 17.18 1.68 -9.96
N GLN A 382 18.17 1.56 -9.05
CA GLN A 382 19.58 1.52 -9.45
C GLN A 382 19.92 0.24 -10.21
N ASP A 383 19.36 -0.91 -9.84
CA ASP A 383 19.51 -2.16 -10.60
C ASP A 383 19.02 -2.02 -12.06
N ILE A 384 18.01 -1.17 -12.30
CA ILE A 384 17.39 -1.00 -13.61
C ILE A 384 18.00 0.15 -14.41
N MET A 385 18.35 1.27 -13.78
CA MET A 385 18.76 2.52 -14.44
C MET A 385 20.22 2.90 -14.19
N GLY A 386 20.94 2.18 -13.32
CA GLY A 386 22.26 2.58 -12.83
C GLY A 386 22.18 3.66 -11.73
N ASP A 387 23.35 4.17 -11.35
CA ASP A 387 23.48 5.15 -10.29
C ASP A 387 22.84 6.50 -10.64
N PHE A 388 22.40 7.21 -9.63
CA PHE A 388 21.82 8.54 -9.74
C PHE A 388 22.81 9.62 -9.30
N ASP A 389 22.64 10.83 -9.84
CA ASP A 389 23.41 12.02 -9.50
C ASP A 389 22.86 12.77 -8.27
N PHE A 390 22.00 12.10 -7.48
CA PHE A 390 21.44 12.59 -6.23
C PHE A 390 21.59 11.56 -5.11
N GLU A 391 21.83 12.07 -3.91
CA GLU A 391 21.89 11.26 -2.68
C GLU A 391 20.49 10.87 -2.21
N MET A 392 20.34 9.69 -1.65
CA MET A 392 19.08 9.15 -1.13
C MET A 392 19.22 8.82 0.35
N VAL A 393 18.40 9.42 1.21
CA VAL A 393 18.49 9.25 2.65
C VAL A 393 17.12 9.05 3.31
N HIS A 394 17.07 8.22 4.34
CA HIS A 394 15.92 8.18 5.23
C HIS A 394 15.90 9.42 6.12
N ILE A 395 14.71 9.87 6.53
CA ILE A 395 14.58 11.03 7.42
C ILE A 395 15.38 10.89 8.72
N SER A 396 15.58 9.67 9.23
CA SER A 396 16.40 9.43 10.42
C SER A 396 17.89 9.73 10.20
N GLU A 397 18.41 9.46 9.00
CA GLU A 397 19.79 9.79 8.64
C GLU A 397 19.96 11.29 8.48
N LEU A 398 18.98 11.95 7.84
CA LEU A 398 18.99 13.41 7.75
C LEU A 398 18.97 14.06 9.14
N VAL A 399 18.10 13.59 10.05
CA VAL A 399 18.01 14.12 11.41
C VAL A 399 19.31 13.91 12.17
N ASP A 400 19.89 12.70 12.11
CA ASP A 400 21.17 12.38 12.75
C ASP A 400 22.27 13.34 12.27
N TYR A 401 22.38 13.53 10.96
CA TYR A 401 23.32 14.51 10.37
C TYR A 401 23.07 15.94 10.86
N LEU A 402 21.81 16.40 10.84
CA LEU A 402 21.45 17.76 11.26
C LEU A 402 21.70 18.01 12.76
N VAL A 403 21.59 16.98 13.58
CA VAL A 403 21.94 17.03 14.99
C VAL A 403 23.46 17.18 15.19
N GLN A 404 24.25 16.40 14.46
CA GLN A 404 25.71 16.49 14.50
C GLN A 404 26.22 17.88 14.05
N GLU A 405 25.55 18.47 13.06
CA GLU A 405 25.81 19.85 12.59
C GLU A 405 25.27 20.95 13.54
N GLY A 406 24.61 20.60 14.65
CA GLY A 406 24.03 21.56 15.57
C GLY A 406 22.86 22.38 15.02
N LYS A 407 22.25 21.92 13.91
CA LYS A 407 21.14 22.62 13.21
C LYS A 407 19.77 22.36 13.81
N LEU A 408 19.63 21.38 14.69
CA LEU A 408 18.39 21.06 15.38
C LEU A 408 18.58 21.21 16.90
N LYS A 409 17.58 21.80 17.56
CA LYS A 409 17.50 21.94 19.02
C LYS A 409 16.22 21.31 19.53
N PHE A 410 16.30 20.66 20.67
CA PHE A 410 15.19 19.89 21.24
C PHE A 410 14.90 20.33 22.68
N LYS A 411 13.61 20.29 23.03
CA LYS A 411 13.13 20.53 24.38
C LYS A 411 13.52 19.35 25.26
N LYS A 412 13.80 19.62 26.52
CA LYS A 412 13.95 18.56 27.52
C LYS A 412 12.58 17.97 27.86
N GLY A 413 12.49 16.66 27.95
CA GLY A 413 11.23 15.97 28.23
C GLY A 413 11.35 14.49 27.94
N ALA A 414 12.21 13.78 28.68
CA ALA A 414 12.54 12.38 28.48
C ALA A 414 11.28 11.49 28.43
N LYS A 415 10.95 10.97 27.26
CA LYS A 415 9.95 9.92 27.07
C LYS A 415 10.62 8.58 26.92
N LYS A 416 10.11 7.59 27.61
CA LYS A 416 10.57 6.21 27.45
C LYS A 416 9.89 5.59 26.24
N VAL A 417 10.65 5.27 25.20
CA VAL A 417 10.12 4.72 23.95
C VAL A 417 10.79 3.38 23.63
N THR A 418 10.12 2.54 22.82
CA THR A 418 10.75 1.38 22.18
C THR A 418 10.67 1.52 20.68
N PHE A 419 11.61 0.93 19.92
CA PHE A 419 11.73 1.15 18.48
C PHE A 419 11.46 -0.12 17.68
N GLN A 420 10.58 -0.02 16.67
CA GLN A 420 10.34 -1.06 15.66
C GLN A 420 11.34 -0.90 14.51
N ASP A 421 12.35 -1.74 14.48
CA ASP A 421 13.20 -1.88 13.30
C ASP A 421 12.38 -2.49 12.16
N SER A 422 11.97 -1.66 11.20
CA SER A 422 11.28 -2.16 10.02
C SER A 422 12.27 -2.95 9.15
N CYS A 423 11.81 -4.07 8.56
CA CYS A 423 12.69 -4.93 7.76
C CYS A 423 13.37 -4.16 6.62
N ARG A 424 12.65 -3.24 5.97
CA ARG A 424 13.20 -2.45 4.85
C ARG A 424 14.25 -1.45 5.29
N LEU A 425 14.12 -0.83 6.48
CA LEU A 425 15.12 0.10 6.99
C LEU A 425 16.34 -0.65 7.51
N GLY A 426 16.12 -1.70 8.31
CA GLY A 426 17.19 -2.49 8.92
C GLY A 426 17.81 -3.49 7.95
N ARG A 427 17.20 -4.68 7.79
CA ARG A 427 17.85 -5.78 7.04
C ARG A 427 18.14 -5.47 5.57
N HIS A 428 17.23 -4.75 4.89
CA HIS A 428 17.43 -4.42 3.49
C HIS A 428 18.41 -3.25 3.24
N LEU A 429 18.49 -2.28 4.17
CA LEU A 429 19.30 -1.05 4.00
C LEU A 429 20.41 -0.87 5.03
N GLY A 430 20.46 -1.69 6.08
CA GLY A 430 21.49 -1.61 7.12
C GLY A 430 21.36 -0.42 8.09
N ILE A 431 20.24 0.32 8.06
CA ILE A 431 20.03 1.54 8.84
C ILE A 431 19.41 1.17 10.18
N TYR A 432 20.23 1.08 11.24
CA TYR A 432 19.82 0.69 12.59
C TYR A 432 20.08 1.76 13.66
N ASP A 433 21.21 2.45 13.57
CA ASP A 433 21.69 3.33 14.62
C ASP A 433 21.15 4.76 14.50
N GLN A 434 20.96 5.26 13.28
CA GLN A 434 20.46 6.61 13.02
C GLN A 434 19.07 6.89 13.61
N PRO A 435 18.08 5.97 13.55
CA PRO A 435 16.80 6.18 14.24
C PRO A 435 16.96 6.33 15.76
N ARG A 436 17.88 5.56 16.36
CA ARG A 436 18.17 5.60 17.79
C ARG A 436 18.89 6.89 18.20
N SER A 437 19.86 7.31 17.40
CA SER A 437 20.55 8.58 17.54
C SER A 437 19.58 9.77 17.48
N ALA A 438 18.70 9.79 16.48
CA ALA A 438 17.67 10.81 16.32
C ALA A 438 16.71 10.87 17.52
N LEU A 439 16.26 9.71 18.04
CA LEU A 439 15.39 9.64 19.21
C LEU A 439 16.12 10.12 20.48
N LYS A 440 17.36 9.71 20.66
CA LYS A 440 18.19 10.15 21.79
C LYS A 440 18.42 11.66 21.76
N ALA A 441 18.69 12.24 20.59
CA ALA A 441 18.82 13.68 20.43
C ALA A 441 17.52 14.43 20.78
N ALA A 442 16.36 13.84 20.48
CA ALA A 442 15.04 14.33 20.86
C ALA A 442 14.69 14.08 22.35
N ASP A 443 15.69 13.80 23.20
CA ASP A 443 15.56 13.51 24.63
C ASP A 443 14.70 12.29 24.97
N ALA A 444 14.60 11.31 24.04
CA ALA A 444 13.89 10.06 24.28
C ALA A 444 14.84 8.96 24.77
N THR A 445 14.42 8.22 25.82
CA THR A 445 15.13 7.02 26.28
C THR A 445 14.61 5.82 25.51
N VAL A 446 15.44 5.23 24.65
CA VAL A 446 15.09 4.03 23.89
C VAL A 446 15.32 2.79 24.75
N VAL A 447 14.26 2.01 25.00
CA VAL A 447 14.31 0.69 25.64
C VAL A 447 14.12 -0.37 24.57
N GLU A 448 15.14 -1.19 24.38
CA GLU A 448 15.13 -2.20 23.32
C GLU A 448 14.16 -3.35 23.65
N MET A 449 13.52 -3.87 22.60
CA MET A 449 12.77 -5.13 22.68
C MET A 449 13.74 -6.32 22.69
N GLU A 450 13.25 -7.49 23.03
CA GLU A 450 14.03 -8.73 23.02
C GLU A 450 14.65 -8.99 21.63
N ASN A 451 13.83 -8.85 20.58
CA ASN A 451 14.26 -8.98 19.19
C ASN A 451 14.41 -7.59 18.56
N THR A 452 15.64 -7.15 18.39
CA THR A 452 15.98 -5.80 17.92
C THR A 452 17.00 -5.86 16.76
N LYS A 453 17.14 -4.77 16.02
CA LYS A 453 18.05 -4.62 14.88
C LYS A 453 17.82 -5.73 13.83
N ASP A 454 18.88 -6.47 13.46
CA ASP A 454 18.83 -7.56 12.48
C ASP A 454 17.89 -8.72 12.88
N LYS A 455 17.70 -8.95 14.20
CA LYS A 455 16.78 -9.96 14.74
C LYS A 455 15.34 -9.47 14.90
N ALA A 456 15.05 -8.21 14.61
CA ALA A 456 13.73 -7.63 14.82
C ALA A 456 12.63 -8.42 14.11
N LEU A 457 11.52 -8.66 14.82
CA LEU A 457 10.36 -9.35 14.24
C LEU A 457 9.66 -8.47 13.20
N CYS A 458 9.25 -9.10 12.09
CA CYS A 458 8.50 -8.41 11.04
C CYS A 458 7.09 -8.05 11.51
N CYS A 459 6.58 -6.89 11.08
CA CYS A 459 5.20 -6.50 11.34
C CYS A 459 4.15 -7.33 10.57
N GLY A 460 4.56 -8.03 9.48
CA GLY A 460 3.71 -8.92 8.70
C GLY A 460 2.98 -8.28 7.51
N VAL A 461 3.25 -7.02 7.13
CA VAL A 461 2.46 -6.30 6.10
C VAL A 461 2.73 -6.73 4.65
N SER A 462 3.95 -7.14 4.32
CA SER A 462 4.37 -7.64 3.00
C SER A 462 3.67 -7.03 1.77
N ALA A 463 4.02 -5.82 1.36
CA ALA A 463 3.47 -5.19 0.14
C ALA A 463 1.92 -5.23 0.05
N TRP A 464 1.22 -5.30 1.19
CA TRP A 464 -0.23 -5.51 1.31
C TRP A 464 -0.73 -6.82 0.66
N ALA A 465 0.15 -7.77 0.41
CA ALA A 465 -0.19 -9.04 -0.21
C ALA A 465 -0.75 -10.08 0.77
N THR A 466 -0.68 -9.81 2.07
CA THR A 466 -1.19 -10.69 3.13
C THR A 466 -1.98 -9.87 4.16
N CYS A 467 -3.15 -10.38 4.54
CA CYS A 467 -3.93 -9.87 5.65
C CYS A 467 -4.75 -11.04 6.23
N ASP A 468 -4.04 -12.02 6.74
CA ASP A 468 -4.54 -13.32 7.19
C ASP A 468 -4.31 -13.52 8.69
N GLU A 469 -4.61 -14.71 9.19
CA GLU A 469 -4.42 -15.08 10.59
C GLU A 469 -2.93 -15.09 10.98
N ILE A 470 -2.03 -15.48 10.06
CA ILE A 470 -0.59 -15.51 10.28
C ILE A 470 -0.07 -14.10 10.51
N SER A 471 -0.41 -13.16 9.64
CA SER A 471 -0.02 -11.76 9.78
C SER A 471 -0.56 -11.13 11.07
N ARG A 472 -1.76 -11.52 11.52
CA ARG A 472 -2.32 -11.09 12.81
C ARG A 472 -1.53 -11.62 14.00
N LYS A 473 -1.13 -12.90 13.99
CA LYS A 473 -0.27 -13.49 15.03
C LYS A 473 1.07 -12.77 15.09
N MET A 474 1.65 -12.39 13.96
CA MET A 474 2.87 -11.59 13.89
C MET A 474 2.70 -10.20 14.52
N GLN A 475 1.60 -9.50 14.22
CA GLN A 475 1.27 -8.21 14.85
C GLN A 475 1.20 -8.33 16.36
N VAL A 476 0.43 -9.30 16.87
CA VAL A 476 0.25 -9.54 18.30
C VAL A 476 1.59 -9.84 18.98
N GLN A 477 2.39 -10.73 18.41
CA GLN A 477 3.70 -11.06 18.97
C GLN A 477 4.58 -9.81 19.11
N ARG A 478 4.64 -8.98 18.05
CA ARG A 478 5.47 -7.77 18.05
C ARG A 478 4.99 -6.73 19.05
N LEU A 479 3.68 -6.52 19.17
CA LEU A 479 3.08 -5.59 20.13
C LEU A 479 3.26 -6.08 21.58
N THR A 480 3.13 -7.39 21.82
CA THR A 480 3.39 -7.99 23.14
C THR A 480 4.84 -7.76 23.56
N GLU A 481 5.79 -7.93 22.63
CA GLU A 481 7.21 -7.67 22.89
C GLU A 481 7.46 -6.18 23.21
N ALA A 482 6.85 -5.27 22.45
CA ALA A 482 6.93 -3.84 22.69
C ALA A 482 6.33 -3.47 24.07
N LYS A 483 5.17 -4.01 24.42
CA LYS A 483 4.50 -3.75 25.70
C LYS A 483 5.35 -4.19 26.91
N LYS A 484 6.05 -5.34 26.80
CA LYS A 484 6.93 -5.88 27.85
C LYS A 484 8.10 -4.95 28.19
N THR A 485 8.51 -4.04 27.29
CA THR A 485 9.59 -3.08 27.58
C THR A 485 9.20 -2.04 28.63
N GLY A 486 7.92 -1.88 28.91
CA GLY A 486 7.41 -0.81 29.77
C GLY A 486 7.59 0.60 29.18
N ALA A 487 7.78 0.70 27.85
CA ALA A 487 7.84 1.98 27.15
C ALA A 487 6.45 2.62 27.05
N GLU A 488 6.41 3.95 26.97
CA GLU A 488 5.19 4.72 26.83
C GLU A 488 4.60 4.64 25.41
N CYS A 489 5.46 4.44 24.39
CA CYS A 489 5.02 4.21 23.02
C CYS A 489 6.03 3.38 22.22
N LEU A 490 5.50 2.71 21.18
CA LEU A 490 6.28 2.07 20.12
C LEU A 490 6.49 3.09 19.00
N VAL A 491 7.76 3.35 18.66
CA VAL A 491 8.12 4.25 17.55
C VAL A 491 8.56 3.43 16.35
N THR A 492 8.16 3.85 15.15
CA THR A 492 8.61 3.23 13.89
C THR A 492 8.94 4.29 12.84
N GLY A 493 9.95 4.05 12.02
CA GLY A 493 10.26 4.86 10.83
C GLY A 493 9.60 4.33 9.55
N CYS A 494 8.48 3.61 9.66
CA CYS A 494 7.77 3.03 8.53
C CYS A 494 6.26 3.15 8.72
N TYR A 495 5.62 3.99 7.92
CA TYR A 495 4.18 4.20 8.05
C TYR A 495 3.33 2.96 7.73
N LYS A 496 3.84 2.00 6.94
CA LYS A 496 3.13 0.72 6.77
C LYS A 496 3.19 -0.15 8.02
N CYS A 497 4.35 -0.19 8.71
CA CYS A 497 4.41 -0.83 10.02
C CYS A 497 3.46 -0.14 11.01
N LEU A 498 3.41 1.20 11.02
CA LEU A 498 2.46 1.97 11.83
C LEU A 498 1.02 1.53 11.57
N ILE A 499 0.58 1.55 10.30
CA ILE A 499 -0.79 1.17 9.91
C ILE A 499 -1.08 -0.28 10.31
N HIS A 500 -0.19 -1.20 9.95
CA HIS A 500 -0.44 -2.63 10.11
C HIS A 500 -0.47 -3.05 11.58
N LEU A 501 0.49 -2.57 12.40
CA LEU A 501 0.48 -2.85 13.83
C LEU A 501 -0.73 -2.20 14.54
N SER A 502 -1.13 -0.99 14.12
CA SER A 502 -2.34 -0.35 14.66
C SER A 502 -3.62 -1.12 14.34
N CYS A 503 -3.66 -1.91 13.26
CA CYS A 503 -4.79 -2.79 12.96
C CYS A 503 -5.09 -3.76 14.11
N ALA A 504 -4.07 -4.26 14.80
CA ALA A 504 -4.24 -5.19 15.91
C ALA A 504 -4.88 -4.54 17.14
N LEU A 505 -4.67 -3.23 17.34
CA LEU A 505 -5.24 -2.49 18.47
C LEU A 505 -6.73 -2.21 18.31
N GLU A 506 -7.21 -2.12 17.06
CA GLU A 506 -8.62 -1.81 16.74
C GLU A 506 -9.50 -3.05 16.53
N ASN A 507 -8.90 -4.14 16.07
CA ASN A 507 -9.64 -5.36 15.77
C ASN A 507 -9.87 -6.18 17.06
N LYS A 508 -11.03 -6.86 17.14
CA LYS A 508 -11.30 -7.87 18.18
C LYS A 508 -10.41 -9.09 17.95
N ILE A 509 -9.20 -9.04 18.49
CA ILE A 509 -8.26 -10.17 18.47
C ILE A 509 -8.49 -10.99 19.74
N GLN A 510 -8.31 -12.32 19.68
CA GLN A 510 -8.46 -13.25 20.81
C GLN A 510 -7.29 -13.15 21.83
N VAL A 511 -6.80 -11.94 22.08
CA VAL A 511 -5.73 -11.67 23.05
C VAL A 511 -6.22 -10.54 23.95
N PRO A 512 -6.02 -10.62 25.27
CA PRO A 512 -6.34 -9.52 26.17
C PRO A 512 -5.67 -8.21 25.68
N LYS A 513 -6.50 -7.18 25.52
CA LYS A 513 -6.03 -5.88 24.96
C LYS A 513 -4.86 -5.32 25.77
N GLU A 514 -4.85 -5.54 27.08
CA GLU A 514 -3.83 -5.09 28.01
C GLU A 514 -2.43 -5.60 27.68
N GLN A 515 -2.33 -6.75 26.96
CA GLN A 515 -1.04 -7.35 26.57
C GLN A 515 -0.42 -6.67 25.35
N ILE A 516 -1.19 -5.94 24.56
CA ILE A 516 -0.75 -5.32 23.31
C ILE A 516 -1.02 -3.82 23.25
N ASP A 517 -1.74 -3.26 24.22
CA ASP A 517 -2.13 -1.85 24.24
C ASP A 517 -0.93 -0.95 24.53
N ILE A 518 -0.30 -0.50 23.46
CA ILE A 518 0.79 0.46 23.45
C ILE A 518 0.56 1.47 22.32
N PRO A 519 0.59 2.78 22.57
CA PRO A 519 0.52 3.79 21.51
C PRO A 519 1.63 3.59 20.47
N ILE A 520 1.31 3.74 19.19
CA ILE A 520 2.29 3.62 18.10
C ILE A 520 2.44 5.00 17.44
N LYS A 521 3.68 5.45 17.24
CA LYS A 521 3.98 6.75 16.62
C LYS A 521 5.02 6.62 15.51
N ASP A 522 4.92 7.50 14.52
CA ASP A 522 5.98 7.64 13.52
C ASP A 522 7.17 8.41 14.11
N LEU A 523 8.37 8.02 13.70
CA LEU A 523 9.63 8.63 14.11
C LEU A 523 9.67 10.13 13.84
N SER A 524 9.25 10.55 12.64
CA SER A 524 9.26 11.98 12.25
C SER A 524 8.36 12.80 13.16
N VAL A 525 7.20 12.24 13.56
CA VAL A 525 6.26 12.91 14.46
C VAL A 525 6.85 13.07 15.85
N VAL A 526 7.47 12.02 16.40
CA VAL A 526 8.11 12.08 17.73
C VAL A 526 9.22 13.13 17.76
N ILE A 527 10.05 13.18 16.73
CA ILE A 527 11.14 14.15 16.60
C ILE A 527 10.60 15.57 16.44
N ALA A 528 9.60 15.78 15.56
CA ALA A 528 9.01 17.12 15.33
C ALA A 528 8.27 17.69 16.55
N ASP A 529 7.69 16.83 17.38
CA ASP A 529 7.04 17.21 18.65
C ASP A 529 8.05 17.69 19.69
N ALA A 530 9.28 17.15 19.66
CA ALA A 530 10.36 17.50 20.57
C ALA A 530 11.15 18.76 20.15
N LEU A 531 11.00 19.26 18.93
CA LEU A 531 11.70 20.47 18.45
C LEU A 531 11.35 21.73 19.27
N GLU A 532 12.36 22.58 19.52
CA GLU A 532 12.17 23.93 20.11
C GLU A 532 11.42 24.89 19.19
#